data_432e01a8ae6a9ed17f7fc870ebd51bca
#
_entry.id   432e01a8ae6a9ed17f7fc870ebd51bca
#
_cell.length_a   1.000
_cell.length_b   1.000
_cell.length_c   1.000
_cell.angle_alpha   90.00
_cell.angle_beta   90.00
_cell.angle_gamma   90.00
#
_symmetry.space_group_name_H-M   'P 1'
#
loop_
_entity.id
_entity.type
_entity.pdbx_description
1 polymer ?
#
loop_
_entity_poly.entity_id
_entity_poly.type
_entity_poly.pdbx_seq_one_letter_code
_entity_poly.pdbx_strand_id
1 'polypeptide(L)'
;MYIYYPSCNFSAASPATAKKVKAYFEKQMPVAGCCRVDKREISPADIALYICQACRETLEDKVKTQSMWEYLDALKDFNFPNLNGQKFYVQDCWRDRNHPEIHEAVRSLLKKMHAEVIEIEHNREKSIFCGN
;
A
#
# COMPACT_ATOMS: atom_id res chain seq x y z
N MET A 1 13.74 -9.04 7.05
CA MET A 1 12.86 -8.36 8.03
C MET A 1 12.08 -7.29 7.31
N TYR A 2 10.81 -7.16 7.62
CA TYR A 2 10.01 -6.04 7.10
C TYR A 2 10.37 -4.74 7.81
N ILE A 3 10.39 -3.65 7.05
CA ILE A 3 10.55 -2.29 7.57
C ILE A 3 9.43 -1.45 6.95
N TYR A 4 8.58 -0.86 7.78
CA TYR A 4 7.47 -0.03 7.29
C TYR A 4 7.91 1.40 7.01
N TYR A 5 7.64 1.87 5.81
CA TYR A 5 7.88 3.24 5.38
C TYR A 5 6.55 4.00 5.27
N PRO A 6 6.20 4.80 6.29
CA PRO A 6 5.00 5.62 6.21
C PRO A 6 5.15 6.67 5.11
N SER A 7 4.09 6.89 4.38
CA SER A 7 4.08 7.87 3.31
C SER A 7 3.93 9.28 3.85
N CYS A 8 4.76 10.21 3.40
CA CYS A 8 4.57 11.64 3.68
C CYS A 8 3.25 12.14 3.08
N ASN A 9 2.93 11.71 1.85
CA ASN A 9 1.69 12.07 1.18
C ASN A 9 0.46 11.53 1.92
N PHE A 10 0.51 10.27 2.33
CA PHE A 10 -0.57 9.65 3.11
C PHE A 10 -0.75 10.34 4.46
N SER A 11 0.35 10.64 5.15
CA SER A 11 0.32 11.33 6.43
C SER A 11 -0.24 12.76 6.32
N ALA A 12 0.02 13.44 5.21
CA ALA A 12 -0.51 14.78 4.95
C ALA A 12 -2.01 14.73 4.58
N ALA A 13 -2.40 13.76 3.75
CA ALA A 13 -3.79 13.65 3.27
C ALA A 13 -4.74 13.08 4.32
N SER A 14 -4.27 12.15 5.15
CA SER A 14 -5.10 11.43 6.13
C SER A 14 -4.34 11.21 7.43
N PRO A 15 -4.02 12.27 8.18
CA PRO A 15 -3.12 12.15 9.34
C PRO A 15 -3.65 11.22 10.44
N ALA A 16 -4.94 11.20 10.70
CA ALA A 16 -5.54 10.33 11.71
C ALA A 16 -5.41 8.85 11.32
N THR A 17 -5.71 8.52 10.07
CA THR A 17 -5.58 7.15 9.54
C THR A 17 -4.12 6.72 9.48
N ALA A 18 -3.24 7.61 9.02
CA ALA A 18 -1.80 7.34 8.96
C ALA A 18 -1.21 7.01 10.34
N LYS A 19 -1.66 7.73 11.37
CA LYS A 19 -1.27 7.46 12.76
C LYS A 19 -1.71 6.08 13.24
N LYS A 20 -2.93 5.68 12.91
CA LYS A 20 -3.46 4.34 13.27
C LYS A 20 -2.69 3.23 12.56
N VAL A 21 -2.40 3.40 11.29
CA VAL A 21 -1.64 2.42 10.49
C VAL A 21 -0.22 2.30 11.02
N LYS A 22 0.42 3.42 11.32
CA LYS A 22 1.75 3.43 11.94
C LYS A 22 1.75 2.67 13.26
N ALA A 23 0.80 2.96 14.15
CA ALA A 23 0.68 2.29 15.45
C ALA A 23 0.48 0.77 15.30
N TYR A 24 -0.26 0.34 14.30
CA TYR A 24 -0.43 -1.08 14.01
C TYR A 24 0.89 -1.74 13.61
N PHE A 25 1.64 -1.15 12.70
CA PHE A 25 2.89 -1.72 12.23
C PHE A 25 4.04 -1.64 13.25
N GLU A 26 4.07 -0.60 14.08
CA GLU A 26 5.08 -0.46 15.15
C GLU A 26 5.14 -1.66 16.08
N LYS A 27 4.03 -2.34 16.27
CA LYS A 27 3.95 -3.54 17.13
C LYS A 27 4.59 -4.77 16.50
N GLN A 28 4.85 -4.74 15.21
CA GLN A 28 5.25 -5.91 14.44
C GLN A 28 6.62 -5.76 13.76
N MET A 29 7.02 -4.54 13.45
CA MET A 29 8.22 -4.28 12.67
C MET A 29 8.76 -2.87 12.94
N PRO A 30 10.04 -2.62 12.62
CA PRO A 30 10.60 -1.27 12.64
C PRO A 30 9.84 -0.34 11.69
N VAL A 31 9.68 0.91 12.11
CA VAL A 31 9.07 1.96 11.28
C VAL A 31 10.15 2.97 10.91
N ALA A 32 10.32 3.19 9.61
CA ALA A 32 11.27 4.15 9.07
C ALA A 32 10.70 5.57 9.09
N GLY A 33 11.56 6.54 8.85
CA GLY A 33 11.17 7.90 8.53
C GLY A 33 10.85 8.07 7.04
N CYS A 34 11.11 9.26 6.51
CA CYS A 34 10.94 9.51 5.08
C CYS A 34 11.92 8.69 4.24
N CYS A 35 11.41 8.01 3.21
CA CYS A 35 12.23 7.16 2.35
C CYS A 35 13.42 7.86 1.69
N ARG A 36 13.38 9.18 1.56
CA ARG A 36 14.45 9.99 0.95
C ARG A 36 15.55 10.39 1.92
N VAL A 37 15.22 10.49 3.21
CA VAL A 37 16.15 11.07 4.20
C VAL A 37 16.50 10.10 5.34
N ASP A 38 15.76 9.04 5.51
CA ASP A 38 16.06 8.03 6.52
C ASP A 38 17.37 7.32 6.15
N LYS A 39 18.33 7.35 7.05
CA LYS A 39 19.70 6.85 6.84
C LYS A 39 19.93 5.48 7.46
N ARG A 40 18.86 4.77 7.83
CA ARG A 40 19.05 3.43 8.40
C ARG A 40 19.75 2.51 7.41
N GLU A 41 20.53 1.61 7.93
CA GLU A 41 21.11 0.55 7.14
C GLU A 41 20.02 -0.46 6.77
N ILE A 42 19.96 -0.81 5.49
CA ILE A 42 19.02 -1.78 4.96
C ILE A 42 19.84 -2.98 4.45
N SER A 43 19.51 -4.15 4.96
CA SER A 43 20.10 -5.40 4.48
C SER A 43 19.43 -5.86 3.18
N PRO A 44 20.15 -6.55 2.28
CA PRO A 44 19.52 -7.19 1.12
C PRO A 44 18.42 -8.21 1.47
N ALA A 45 18.41 -8.71 2.70
CA ALA A 45 17.38 -9.61 3.19
C ALA A 45 16.13 -8.89 3.71
N ASP A 46 16.17 -7.57 3.83
CA ASP A 46 15.03 -6.78 4.30
C ASP A 46 14.01 -6.57 3.18
N ILE A 47 12.77 -6.26 3.57
CA ILE A 47 11.69 -5.91 2.66
C ILE A 47 11.13 -4.57 3.11
N ALA A 48 11.17 -3.58 2.23
CA ALA A 48 10.55 -2.28 2.48
C ALA A 48 9.05 -2.38 2.19
N LEU A 49 8.27 -2.24 3.26
CA LEU A 49 6.81 -2.21 3.18
C LEU A 49 6.37 -0.76 2.96
N TYR A 50 5.77 -0.47 1.83
CA TYR A 50 5.40 0.89 1.44
C TYR A 50 3.89 1.03 1.23
N ILE A 51 3.44 2.28 1.27
CA ILE A 51 2.07 2.65 0.93
C ILE A 51 2.01 3.62 -0.26
N CYS A 52 3.05 4.39 -0.48
CA CYS A 52 3.15 5.39 -1.55
C CYS A 52 4.08 4.90 -2.66
N GLN A 53 3.66 5.01 -3.91
CA GLN A 53 4.44 4.61 -5.08
C GLN A 53 5.76 5.36 -5.19
N ALA A 54 5.80 6.62 -4.76
CA ALA A 54 7.06 7.38 -4.72
C ALA A 54 8.08 6.76 -3.75
N CYS A 55 7.62 6.17 -2.65
CA CYS A 55 8.51 5.42 -1.76
C CYS A 55 9.05 4.16 -2.43
N ARG A 56 8.20 3.42 -3.15
CA ARG A 56 8.64 2.27 -3.93
C ARG A 56 9.75 2.67 -4.92
N GLU A 57 9.49 3.67 -5.75
CA GLU A 57 10.45 4.12 -6.77
C GLU A 57 11.80 4.58 -6.17
N THR A 58 11.78 5.10 -4.94
CA THR A 58 13.00 5.51 -4.23
C THR A 58 13.78 4.33 -3.68
N LEU A 59 13.10 3.24 -3.32
CA LEU A 59 13.67 2.13 -2.56
C LEU A 59 13.94 0.88 -3.40
N GLU A 60 13.24 0.68 -4.51
CA GLU A 60 13.27 -0.58 -5.27
C GLU A 60 14.63 -0.96 -5.85
N ASP A 61 15.49 0.03 -6.10
CA ASP A 61 16.86 -0.22 -6.55
C ASP A 61 17.81 -0.66 -5.42
N LYS A 62 17.38 -0.53 -4.18
CA LYS A 62 18.22 -0.77 -3.00
C LYS A 62 17.78 -1.98 -2.18
N VAL A 63 16.50 -2.27 -2.19
CA VAL A 63 15.89 -3.29 -1.35
C VAL A 63 14.64 -3.84 -2.02
N LYS A 64 14.29 -5.09 -1.70
CA LYS A 64 13.01 -5.65 -2.13
C LYS A 64 11.87 -4.83 -1.53
N THR A 65 10.88 -4.49 -2.35
CA THR A 65 9.71 -3.72 -1.92
C THR A 65 8.45 -4.57 -1.98
N GLN A 66 7.52 -4.28 -1.08
CA GLN A 66 6.19 -4.87 -1.08
C GLN A 66 5.17 -3.81 -0.68
N SER A 67 4.03 -3.78 -1.33
CA SER A 67 2.96 -2.85 -0.96
C SER A 67 2.26 -3.28 0.33
N MET A 68 1.75 -2.31 1.07
CA MET A 68 0.91 -2.58 2.23
C MET A 68 -0.32 -3.43 1.86
N TRP A 69 -0.86 -3.24 0.66
CA TRP A 69 -2.03 -3.97 0.17
C TRP A 69 -1.75 -5.47 0.05
N GLU A 70 -0.62 -5.84 -0.54
CA GLU A 70 -0.19 -7.25 -0.64
C GLU A 70 0.06 -7.85 0.74
N TYR A 71 0.70 -7.08 1.62
CA TYR A 71 0.98 -7.53 2.99
C TYR A 71 -0.31 -7.85 3.75
N LEU A 72 -1.28 -6.92 3.73
CA LEU A 72 -2.56 -7.10 4.42
C LEU A 72 -3.38 -8.23 3.79
N ASP A 73 -3.37 -8.34 2.47
CA ASP A 73 -4.11 -9.39 1.77
C ASP A 73 -3.62 -10.80 2.12
N ALA A 74 -2.33 -10.93 2.42
CA ALA A 74 -1.72 -12.20 2.80
C ALA A 74 -1.95 -12.58 4.26
N LEU A 75 -2.45 -11.68 5.11
CA LEU A 75 -2.72 -11.97 6.52
C LEU A 75 -3.92 -12.90 6.66
N LYS A 76 -3.75 -13.98 7.44
CA LYS A 76 -4.80 -14.99 7.64
C LYS A 76 -5.79 -14.62 8.76
N ASP A 77 -5.28 -13.97 9.80
CA ASP A 77 -6.04 -13.70 11.04
C ASP A 77 -6.42 -12.24 11.21
N PHE A 78 -6.38 -11.46 10.12
CA PHE A 78 -6.79 -10.06 10.17
C PHE A 78 -8.32 -9.95 10.13
N ASN A 79 -8.88 -9.22 11.09
CA ASN A 79 -10.31 -9.01 11.17
C ASN A 79 -10.74 -7.84 10.29
N PHE A 80 -11.08 -8.12 9.04
CA PHE A 80 -11.53 -7.10 8.11
C PHE A 80 -12.95 -6.61 8.46
N PRO A 81 -13.22 -5.30 8.32
CA PRO A 81 -14.58 -4.79 8.48
C PRO A 81 -15.49 -5.32 7.37
N ASN A 82 -16.78 -5.42 7.67
CA ASN A 82 -17.79 -5.79 6.68
C ASN A 82 -18.44 -4.53 6.11
N LEU A 83 -18.31 -4.31 4.81
CA LEU A 83 -18.84 -3.14 4.12
C LEU A 83 -20.25 -3.37 3.53
N ASN A 84 -20.86 -4.52 3.84
CA ASN A 84 -22.27 -4.81 3.55
C ASN A 84 -22.68 -4.61 2.07
N GLY A 85 -21.81 -4.97 1.15
CA GLY A 85 -22.07 -4.86 -0.29
C GLY A 85 -21.99 -3.45 -0.86
N GLN A 86 -21.40 -2.51 -0.14
CA GLN A 86 -21.15 -1.17 -0.67
C GLN A 86 -20.34 -1.25 -1.97
N LYS A 87 -20.68 -0.38 -2.91
CA LYS A 87 -20.04 -0.31 -4.22
C LYS A 87 -18.91 0.70 -4.23
N PHE A 88 -17.77 0.30 -4.79
CA PHE A 88 -16.60 1.15 -4.92
C PHE A 88 -16.07 1.15 -6.35
N TYR A 89 -15.71 2.32 -6.83
CA TYR A 89 -14.90 2.47 -8.03
C TYR A 89 -13.43 2.49 -7.60
N VAL A 90 -12.60 1.68 -8.22
CA VAL A 90 -11.17 1.67 -7.94
C VAL A 90 -10.46 2.44 -9.05
N GLN A 91 -9.81 3.54 -8.66
CA GLN A 91 -8.90 4.24 -9.55
C GLN A 91 -7.49 3.77 -9.26
N ASP A 92 -6.98 2.90 -10.12
CA ASP A 92 -5.62 2.41 -10.00
C ASP A 92 -4.61 3.54 -10.28
N CYS A 93 -3.51 3.55 -9.55
CA CYS A 93 -2.47 4.55 -9.75
C CYS A 93 -1.76 4.32 -11.09
N TRP A 94 -1.57 5.38 -11.88
CA TRP A 94 -0.87 5.28 -13.17
C TRP A 94 0.57 4.80 -13.02
N ARG A 95 1.20 4.99 -11.86
CA ARG A 95 2.55 4.48 -11.55
C ARG A 95 2.58 2.98 -11.34
N ASP A 96 1.42 2.35 -11.13
CA ASP A 96 1.30 0.92 -10.90
C ASP A 96 0.86 0.14 -12.15
N ARG A 97 0.92 0.74 -13.33
CA ARG A 97 0.50 0.08 -14.58
C ARG A 97 1.14 -1.28 -14.79
N ASN A 98 2.39 -1.43 -14.38
CA ASN A 98 3.17 -2.66 -14.52
C ASN A 98 3.21 -3.48 -13.23
N HIS A 99 2.28 -3.25 -12.31
CA HIS A 99 2.20 -3.92 -11.02
C HIS A 99 0.85 -4.58 -10.80
N PRO A 100 0.53 -5.66 -11.57
CA PRO A 100 -0.74 -6.36 -11.41
C PRO A 100 -0.95 -6.94 -10.02
N GLU A 101 0.12 -7.25 -9.29
CA GLU A 101 0.06 -7.71 -7.90
C GLU A 101 -0.65 -6.71 -6.98
N ILE A 102 -0.46 -5.41 -7.23
CA ILE A 102 -1.14 -4.35 -6.46
C ILE A 102 -2.61 -4.27 -6.85
N HIS A 103 -2.92 -4.30 -8.16
CA HIS A 103 -4.29 -4.28 -8.65
C HIS A 103 -5.13 -5.41 -8.04
N GLU A 104 -4.58 -6.61 -8.04
CA GLU A 104 -5.27 -7.77 -7.52
C GLU A 104 -5.37 -7.76 -5.98
N ALA A 105 -4.33 -7.29 -5.28
CA ALA A 105 -4.36 -7.17 -3.83
C ALA A 105 -5.45 -6.21 -3.34
N VAL A 106 -5.58 -5.05 -3.96
CA VAL A 106 -6.62 -4.06 -3.61
C VAL A 106 -8.01 -4.66 -3.81
N ARG A 107 -8.25 -5.34 -4.93
CA ARG A 107 -9.54 -5.98 -5.22
C ARG A 107 -9.83 -7.15 -4.29
N SER A 108 -8.83 -7.94 -3.97
CA SER A 108 -8.93 -9.04 -3.00
C SER A 108 -9.32 -8.53 -1.61
N LEU A 109 -8.68 -7.44 -1.15
CA LEU A 109 -9.02 -6.81 0.13
C LEU A 109 -10.46 -6.33 0.16
N LEU A 110 -10.92 -5.65 -0.90
CA LEU A 110 -12.30 -5.18 -0.99
C LEU A 110 -13.28 -6.34 -0.96
N LYS A 111 -12.98 -7.44 -1.64
CA LYS A 111 -13.79 -8.65 -1.62
C LYS A 111 -13.86 -9.25 -0.21
N LYS A 112 -12.74 -9.33 0.50
CA LYS A 112 -12.70 -9.80 1.89
C LYS A 112 -13.53 -8.95 2.84
N MET A 113 -13.69 -7.66 2.51
CA MET A 113 -14.53 -6.73 3.26
C MET A 113 -16.00 -6.74 2.80
N HIS A 114 -16.38 -7.66 1.92
CA HIS A 114 -17.72 -7.74 1.35
C HIS A 114 -18.17 -6.46 0.62
N ALA A 115 -17.22 -5.82 -0.06
CA ALA A 115 -17.48 -4.69 -0.95
C ALA A 115 -17.65 -5.19 -2.38
N GLU A 116 -18.42 -4.45 -3.18
CA GLU A 116 -18.54 -4.68 -4.61
C GLU A 116 -17.64 -3.69 -5.35
N VAL A 117 -16.74 -4.21 -6.19
CA VAL A 117 -15.87 -3.39 -7.02
C VAL A 117 -16.52 -3.19 -8.38
N ILE A 118 -16.67 -1.92 -8.76
CA ILE A 118 -17.15 -1.54 -10.10
C ILE A 118 -15.94 -1.09 -10.89
N GLU A 119 -15.60 -1.84 -11.94
CA GLU A 119 -14.46 -1.53 -12.79
C GLU A 119 -14.77 -0.34 -13.69
N ILE A 120 -13.79 0.55 -13.83
CA ILE A 120 -13.85 1.69 -14.73
C ILE A 120 -13.07 1.39 -16.02
N GLU A 121 -13.31 2.17 -17.07
CA GLU A 121 -12.67 1.95 -18.37
C GLU A 121 -11.14 2.00 -18.30
N HIS A 122 -10.59 3.01 -17.63
CA HIS A 122 -9.13 3.19 -17.48
C HIS A 122 -8.64 2.61 -16.16
N ASN A 123 -8.70 1.29 -16.04
CA ASN A 123 -8.26 0.56 -14.85
C ASN A 123 -6.96 -0.22 -15.11
N ARG A 124 -6.35 -0.71 -14.05
CA ARG A 124 -5.14 -1.55 -14.08
C ARG A 124 -4.04 -0.94 -14.97
N GLU A 125 -3.56 -1.70 -15.96
CA GLU A 125 -2.53 -1.26 -16.91
C GLU A 125 -2.99 -0.10 -17.81
N LYS A 126 -4.28 0.15 -17.89
CA LYS A 126 -4.87 1.26 -18.66
C LYS A 126 -5.10 2.51 -17.82
N SER A 127 -4.70 2.51 -16.57
CA SER A 127 -4.89 3.64 -15.69
C SER A 127 -4.19 4.89 -16.20
N ILE A 128 -4.83 6.04 -15.99
CA ILE A 128 -4.32 7.34 -16.42
C ILE A 128 -4.02 8.21 -15.22
N PHE A 129 -3.32 9.31 -15.44
CA PHE A 129 -2.96 10.24 -14.39
C PHE A 129 -4.20 10.78 -13.68
N CYS A 130 -4.21 10.69 -12.36
CA CYS A 130 -5.37 11.07 -11.53
C CYS A 130 -5.48 12.57 -11.24
N GLY A 131 -4.49 13.38 -11.67
CA GLY A 131 -4.47 14.82 -11.41
C GLY A 131 -3.75 15.22 -10.11
N ASN A 132 -3.21 14.25 -9.39
CA ASN A 132 -2.55 14.51 -8.12
C ASN A 132 -1.02 14.40 -8.21
#